data_3331bcdbdc3a487bb92551d28917e898
#
_entry.id   3331bcdbdc3a487bb92551d28917e898
#
_cell.length_a   1.000
_cell.length_b   1.000
_cell.length_c   1.000
_cell.angle_alpha   90.00
_cell.angle_beta   90.00
_cell.angle_gamma   90.00
#
_symmetry.space_group_name_H-M   'P 1'
#
loop_
_entity.id
_entity.type
_entity.pdbx_description
1 polymer ?
#
loop_
_entity_poly.entity_id
_entity_poly.type
_entity_poly.pdbx_seq_one_letter_code
_entity_poly.pdbx_strand_id
1 'polypeptide(L)'
;MSKFLFVYRLNSDSYGTAPPEEMQQTLRKWQTWISEGIQNGWMLDAGDALKKEGCVVNAAKVITDGPFIEVKEIVGGFSIVQADTLAAAAELAKGCPVFLRGGSVEVRPLQSLNMGK
;
A
#
# COMPACT_ATOMS: atom_id res chain seq x y z
N MET A 1 14.15 15.14 -5.08
CA MET A 1 13.80 13.73 -4.86
C MET A 1 12.63 13.33 -5.72
N SER A 2 12.56 12.07 -6.07
CA SER A 2 11.44 11.54 -6.84
C SER A 2 10.36 10.97 -5.93
N LYS A 3 9.14 10.91 -6.45
CA LYS A 3 8.00 10.35 -5.73
C LYS A 3 7.75 8.92 -6.17
N PHE A 4 7.32 8.12 -5.23
CA PHE A 4 7.01 6.70 -5.44
C PHE A 4 5.69 6.36 -4.78
N LEU A 5 4.96 5.44 -5.40
CA LEU A 5 3.77 4.85 -4.81
C LEU A 5 4.18 3.54 -4.13
N PHE A 6 3.81 3.39 -2.88
CA PHE A 6 3.85 2.11 -2.19
C PHE A 6 2.46 1.49 -2.28
N VAL A 7 2.37 0.31 -2.88
CA VAL A 7 1.14 -0.46 -2.93
C VAL A 7 1.29 -1.62 -1.96
N TYR A 8 0.48 -1.64 -0.92
CA TYR A 8 0.53 -2.70 0.09
C TYR A 8 -0.32 -3.87 -0.36
N ARG A 9 0.31 -5.02 -0.58
CA ARG A 9 -0.38 -6.23 -0.98
C ARG A 9 -0.51 -7.15 0.21
N LEU A 10 -1.72 -7.63 0.43
CA LEU A 10 -2.05 -8.50 1.55
C LEU A 10 -2.34 -9.91 1.02
N ASN A 11 -2.04 -10.89 1.86
CA ASN A 11 -2.43 -12.27 1.57
C ASN A 11 -3.93 -12.40 1.80
N SER A 12 -4.69 -12.79 0.77
CA SER A 12 -6.14 -12.91 0.87
C SER A 12 -6.58 -13.93 1.94
N ASP A 13 -5.77 -14.96 2.17
CA ASP A 13 -6.09 -15.98 3.18
C ASP A 13 -5.99 -15.46 4.60
N SER A 14 -5.19 -14.41 4.82
CA SER A 14 -5.00 -13.81 6.15
C SER A 14 -5.77 -12.50 6.34
N TYR A 15 -6.50 -12.06 5.30
CA TYR A 15 -7.22 -10.78 5.35
C TYR A 15 -8.39 -10.85 6.31
N GLY A 16 -8.31 -10.04 7.37
CA GLY A 16 -9.39 -9.95 8.36
C GLY A 16 -9.52 -11.15 9.30
N THR A 17 -8.54 -12.06 9.29
CA THR A 17 -8.61 -13.28 10.12
C THR A 17 -7.83 -13.18 11.41
N ALA A 18 -7.09 -12.10 11.63
CA ALA A 18 -6.28 -11.95 12.84
C ALA A 18 -7.15 -11.76 14.08
N PRO A 19 -6.74 -12.32 15.25
CA PRO A 19 -7.38 -12.00 16.50
C PRO A 19 -7.31 -10.48 16.79
N PRO A 20 -8.29 -9.91 17.50
CA PRO A 20 -8.32 -8.47 17.76
C PRO A 20 -7.05 -7.92 18.40
N GLU A 21 -6.41 -8.68 19.27
CA GLU A 21 -5.17 -8.24 19.93
C GLU A 21 -4.02 -8.10 18.92
N GLU A 22 -3.89 -9.06 18.01
CA GLU A 22 -2.89 -8.98 16.94
C GLU A 22 -3.17 -7.84 15.98
N MET A 23 -4.44 -7.60 15.67
CA MET A 23 -4.85 -6.49 14.83
C MET A 23 -4.43 -5.16 15.45
N GLN A 24 -4.63 -4.99 16.76
CA GLN A 24 -4.24 -3.77 17.46
C GLN A 24 -2.73 -3.58 17.48
N GLN A 25 -1.97 -4.64 17.71
CA GLN A 25 -0.51 -4.58 17.70
C GLN A 25 0.01 -4.22 16.31
N THR A 26 -0.55 -4.84 15.28
CA THR A 26 -0.18 -4.55 13.90
C THR A 26 -0.49 -3.10 13.54
N LEU A 27 -1.66 -2.62 13.95
CA LEU A 27 -2.05 -1.23 13.70
C LEU A 27 -1.10 -0.24 14.38
N ARG A 28 -0.67 -0.54 15.61
CA ARG A 28 0.30 0.31 16.31
C ARG A 28 1.64 0.36 15.57
N LYS A 29 2.09 -0.77 15.05
CA LYS A 29 3.33 -0.82 14.27
C LYS A 29 3.22 -0.01 12.99
N TRP A 30 2.07 -0.07 12.30
CA TRP A 30 1.81 0.76 11.14
C TRP A 30 1.85 2.24 11.50
N GLN A 31 1.18 2.63 12.58
CA GLN A 31 1.16 4.02 13.04
C GLN A 31 2.56 4.52 13.35
N THR A 32 3.38 3.71 14.00
CA THR A 32 4.75 4.05 14.34
C THR A 32 5.60 4.23 13.07
N TRP A 33 5.51 3.28 12.13
CA TRP A 33 6.28 3.35 10.89
C TRP A 33 5.91 4.57 10.05
N ILE A 34 4.62 4.84 9.92
CA ILE A 34 4.11 6.00 9.18
C ILE A 34 4.55 7.31 9.87
N SER A 35 4.43 7.38 11.20
CA SER A 35 4.83 8.56 11.95
C SER A 35 6.32 8.85 11.81
N GLU A 36 7.15 7.82 11.87
CA GLU A 36 8.58 7.96 11.65
C GLU A 36 8.89 8.45 10.25
N GLY A 37 8.18 7.92 9.25
CA GLY A 37 8.34 8.35 7.86
C GLY A 37 7.97 9.81 7.66
N ILE A 38 6.91 10.26 8.31
CA ILE A 38 6.50 11.66 8.26
C ILE A 38 7.56 12.55 8.94
N GLN A 39 8.01 12.16 10.14
CA GLN A 39 9.02 12.93 10.87
C GLN A 39 10.34 13.01 10.11
N ASN A 40 10.74 11.92 9.47
CA ASN A 40 11.97 11.87 8.69
C ASN A 40 11.82 12.47 7.29
N GLY A 41 10.62 12.87 6.91
CA GLY A 41 10.37 13.60 5.67
C GLY A 41 10.24 12.76 4.42
N TRP A 42 10.23 11.41 4.51
CA TRP A 42 10.09 10.59 3.32
C TRP A 42 8.65 10.11 3.05
N MET A 43 7.78 10.14 4.05
CA MET A 43 6.37 9.80 3.87
C MET A 43 5.60 11.08 3.55
N LEU A 44 5.23 11.27 2.28
CA LEU A 44 4.53 12.47 1.82
C LEU A 44 3.03 12.38 2.06
N ASP A 45 2.45 11.21 1.83
CA ASP A 45 1.04 10.95 2.01
C ASP A 45 0.90 9.53 2.53
N ALA A 46 0.36 9.40 3.73
CA ALA A 46 0.17 8.10 4.35
C ALA A 46 -0.83 7.23 3.59
N GLY A 47 -1.68 7.87 2.75
CA GLY A 47 -2.71 7.15 2.01
C GLY A 47 -3.78 6.60 2.92
N ASP A 48 -4.41 5.53 2.46
CA ASP A 48 -5.47 4.87 3.21
C ASP A 48 -5.42 3.36 3.00
N ALA A 49 -6.02 2.64 3.93
CA ALA A 49 -6.31 1.24 3.77
C ALA A 49 -7.57 1.09 2.91
N LEU A 50 -7.63 0.01 2.14
CA LEU A 50 -8.77 -0.28 1.29
C LEU A 50 -9.65 -1.35 1.94
N LYS A 51 -10.95 -1.19 1.80
CA LYS A 51 -11.89 -2.24 2.17
C LYS A 51 -11.85 -3.35 1.12
N LYS A 52 -12.32 -4.52 1.51
CA LYS A 52 -12.32 -5.69 0.64
C LYS A 52 -13.32 -5.56 -0.51
N GLU A 53 -14.43 -4.89 -0.28
CA GLU A 53 -15.50 -4.69 -1.27
C GLU A 53 -15.10 -3.69 -2.34
N GLY A 54 -15.59 -3.90 -3.53
CA GLY A 54 -15.34 -3.00 -4.64
C GLY A 54 -16.03 -3.48 -5.90
N CYS A 55 -15.77 -2.80 -7.00
CA CYS A 55 -16.25 -3.20 -8.31
C CYS A 55 -15.22 -2.83 -9.37
N VAL A 56 -15.38 -3.40 -10.55
CA VAL A 56 -14.53 -3.13 -11.70
C VAL A 56 -15.41 -2.62 -12.83
N VAL A 57 -14.99 -1.52 -13.45
CA VAL A 57 -15.61 -1.02 -14.68
C VAL A 57 -14.66 -1.40 -15.82
N ASN A 58 -15.11 -2.24 -16.75
CA ASN A 58 -14.25 -2.70 -17.83
C ASN A 58 -14.25 -1.72 -19.03
N ALA A 59 -13.51 -2.06 -20.07
CA ALA A 59 -13.36 -1.20 -21.25
C ALA A 59 -14.68 -0.98 -21.99
N ALA A 60 -15.64 -1.91 -21.88
CA ALA A 60 -16.97 -1.78 -22.44
C ALA A 60 -17.92 -0.97 -21.55
N LYS A 61 -17.41 -0.42 -20.45
CA LYS A 61 -18.14 0.34 -19.45
C LYS A 61 -19.19 -0.48 -18.72
N VAL A 62 -18.95 -1.77 -18.59
CA VAL A 62 -19.79 -2.68 -17.81
C VAL A 62 -19.20 -2.80 -16.42
N ILE A 63 -20.04 -2.67 -15.41
CA ILE A 63 -19.66 -2.77 -14.01
C ILE A 63 -19.82 -4.22 -13.58
N THR A 64 -18.75 -4.79 -13.00
CA THR A 64 -18.76 -6.14 -12.45
C THR A 64 -18.31 -6.11 -11.00
N ASP A 65 -18.75 -7.10 -10.23
CA ASP A 65 -18.25 -7.27 -8.87
C ASP A 65 -16.76 -7.60 -8.94
N GLY A 66 -16.03 -7.01 -8.06
CA GLY A 66 -14.60 -7.28 -8.04
C GLY A 66 -13.89 -6.48 -6.97
N PRO A 67 -12.57 -6.55 -6.97
CA PRO A 67 -11.74 -7.39 -7.85
C PRO A 67 -11.90 -8.88 -7.55
N PHE A 68 -11.69 -9.72 -8.58
CA PHE A 68 -11.73 -11.16 -8.38
C PHE A 68 -10.56 -11.59 -7.49
N ILE A 69 -10.88 -12.23 -6.37
CA ILE A 69 -9.87 -12.76 -5.47
C ILE A 69 -9.48 -14.17 -5.92
N GLU A 70 -9.04 -14.29 -7.15
CA GLU A 70 -8.43 -15.53 -7.64
C GLU A 70 -6.93 -15.56 -7.35
N VAL A 71 -6.38 -14.40 -7.05
CA VAL A 71 -4.97 -14.23 -6.69
C VAL A 71 -4.87 -14.19 -5.18
N LYS A 72 -3.85 -14.80 -4.63
CA LYS A 72 -3.62 -14.83 -3.19
C LYS A 72 -3.27 -13.47 -2.61
N GLU A 73 -2.85 -12.54 -3.45
CA GLU A 73 -2.50 -11.20 -3.02
C GLU A 73 -3.54 -10.20 -3.46
N ILE A 74 -3.98 -9.36 -2.54
CA ILE A 74 -4.91 -8.27 -2.82
C ILE A 74 -4.27 -6.94 -2.42
N VAL A 75 -4.66 -5.88 -3.10
CA VAL A 75 -4.22 -4.53 -2.73
C VAL A 75 -5.00 -4.09 -1.51
N GLY A 76 -4.29 -3.86 -0.41
CA GLY A 76 -4.90 -3.47 0.86
C GLY A 76 -4.75 -2.00 1.20
N GLY A 77 -3.95 -1.25 0.45
CA GLY A 77 -3.76 0.17 0.71
C GLY A 77 -2.62 0.74 -0.11
N PHE A 78 -2.33 2.01 0.14
CA PHE A 78 -1.28 2.72 -0.58
C PHE A 78 -0.71 3.87 0.25
N SER A 79 0.49 4.29 -0.10
CA SER A 79 1.11 5.53 0.41
C SER A 79 1.94 6.16 -0.69
N ILE A 80 2.23 7.45 -0.55
CA ILE A 80 3.14 8.17 -1.45
C ILE A 80 4.36 8.59 -0.65
N VAL A 81 5.53 8.24 -1.15
CA VAL A 81 6.80 8.51 -0.49
C VAL A 81 7.74 9.25 -1.43
N GLN A 82 8.83 9.77 -0.90
CA GLN A 82 9.90 10.34 -1.72
C GLN A 82 11.23 9.72 -1.36
N ALA A 83 12.09 9.59 -2.36
CA ALA A 83 13.43 9.06 -2.22
C ALA A 83 14.25 9.50 -3.43
N ASP A 84 15.57 9.39 -3.35
CA ASP A 84 16.44 9.77 -4.46
C ASP A 84 16.38 8.80 -5.61
N THR A 85 16.20 7.51 -5.32
CA THR A 85 16.19 6.45 -6.33
C THR A 85 15.15 5.40 -5.98
N LEU A 86 14.81 4.57 -6.95
CA LEU A 86 13.96 3.42 -6.74
C LEU A 86 14.54 2.47 -5.67
N ALA A 87 15.85 2.25 -5.71
CA ALA A 87 16.52 1.40 -4.72
C ALA A 87 16.38 1.98 -3.31
N ALA A 88 16.51 3.30 -3.16
CA ALA A 88 16.34 3.97 -1.87
C ALA A 88 14.90 3.84 -1.37
N ALA A 89 13.92 4.01 -2.25
CA ALA A 89 12.51 3.82 -1.89
C ALA A 89 12.24 2.38 -1.44
N ALA A 90 12.81 1.41 -2.14
CA ALA A 90 12.66 0.00 -1.76
C ALA A 90 13.26 -0.29 -0.37
N GLU A 91 14.39 0.34 -0.04
CA GLU A 91 14.96 0.20 1.31
C GLU A 91 14.03 0.74 2.38
N LEU A 92 13.36 1.87 2.13
CA LEU A 92 12.37 2.40 3.07
C LEU A 92 11.21 1.42 3.27
N ALA A 93 10.79 0.74 2.22
CA ALA A 93 9.70 -0.22 2.28
C ALA A 93 10.01 -1.42 3.17
N LYS A 94 11.27 -1.77 3.35
CA LYS A 94 11.67 -2.92 4.17
C LYS A 94 11.22 -2.83 5.62
N GLY A 95 11.00 -1.62 6.13
CA GLY A 95 10.50 -1.42 7.49
C GLY A 95 8.99 -1.55 7.64
N CYS A 96 8.27 -1.84 6.56
CA CYS A 96 6.82 -1.84 6.57
C CYS A 96 6.25 -3.04 7.37
N PRO A 97 5.27 -2.81 8.24
CA PRO A 97 4.65 -3.91 9.00
C PRO A 97 3.85 -4.90 8.16
N VAL A 98 3.61 -4.62 6.88
CA VAL A 98 2.87 -5.55 6.01
C VAL A 98 3.51 -6.93 5.94
N PHE A 99 4.83 -7.01 6.10
CA PHE A 99 5.58 -8.28 6.06
C PHE A 99 5.24 -9.21 7.23
N LEU A 100 4.76 -8.65 8.35
CA LEU A 100 4.42 -9.45 9.52
C LEU A 100 3.30 -10.44 9.24
N ARG A 101 2.50 -10.17 8.23
CA ARG A 101 1.36 -11.01 7.85
C ARG A 101 1.52 -11.60 6.44
N GLY A 102 2.76 -11.71 6.00
CA GLY A 102 3.06 -12.32 4.71
C GLY A 102 2.73 -11.45 3.49
N GLY A 103 2.51 -10.16 3.72
CA GLY A 103 2.26 -9.24 2.62
C GLY A 103 3.53 -8.77 1.94
N SER A 104 3.36 -7.88 0.98
CA SER A 104 4.47 -7.28 0.23
C SER A 104 4.18 -5.82 -0.09
N VAL A 105 5.22 -5.10 -0.49
CA VAL A 105 5.11 -3.72 -0.95
C VAL A 105 5.57 -3.66 -2.39
N GLU A 106 4.68 -3.25 -3.27
CA GLU A 106 5.06 -2.92 -4.64
C GLU A 106 5.48 -1.46 -4.68
N VAL A 107 6.66 -1.18 -5.19
CA VAL A 107 7.23 0.17 -5.24
C VAL A 107 7.24 0.64 -6.68
N ARG A 108 6.50 1.71 -6.97
CA ARG A 108 6.35 2.20 -8.35
C ARG A 108 6.71 3.68 -8.42
N PRO A 109 7.67 4.06 -9.29
CA PRO A 109 7.91 5.48 -9.54
C PRO A 109 6.66 6.16 -10.08
N LEU A 110 6.37 7.35 -9.57
CA LEU A 110 5.27 8.14 -10.09
C LEU A 110 5.74 8.95 -11.28
N GLN A 111 4.94 8.92 -12.34
CA GLN A 111 5.17 9.73 -13.53
C GLN A 111 4.25 10.94 -13.47
N SER A 112 4.82 12.12 -13.61
CA SER A 112 4.02 13.34 -13.63
C SER A 112 3.13 13.36 -14.88
N LEU A 113 1.82 13.60 -14.67
CA LEU A 113 0.88 13.85 -15.75
C LEU A 113 0.70 15.34 -16.00
N ASN A 114 1.75 16.10 -15.82
CA ASN A 114 1.73 17.55 -15.90
C ASN A 114 1.56 18.01 -17.36
N MET A 115 0.35 17.90 -17.85
CA MET A 115 0.03 17.96 -19.28
C MET A 115 0.01 19.38 -19.85
N GLY A 116 0.12 20.38 -19.05
CA GLY A 116 0.11 21.77 -19.48
C GLY A 116 1.49 22.41 -19.54
N LYS A 117 2.53 21.62 -19.46
CA LYS A 117 3.87 22.20 -19.32
C LYS A 117 4.89 21.52 -20.16
#